data_06d3f5ce899291a7d37da02fd7dd1744
#
_entry.id   06d3f5ce899291a7d37da02fd7dd1744
#
_cell.length_a   1.000
_cell.length_b   1.000
_cell.length_c   1.000
_cell.angle_alpha   90.00
_cell.angle_beta   90.00
_cell.angle_gamma   90.00
#
_symmetry.space_group_name_H-M   'P 1'
#
loop_
_entity.id
_entity.type
_entity.pdbx_description
1 polymer ?
#
loop_
_entity_poly.entity_id
_entity_poly.type
_entity_poly.pdbx_seq_one_letter_code
_entity_poly.pdbx_strand_id
1 'polypeptide(L)'
;MTASRNRLSLGLALAAAMLALSIGVGPAPAAEQPSAQDIIDALKAPRMTRGLTTSPAAAARAAEDSKFVDTLRNRPTRSLTTEEREKIASIANAKPKIDLEINFEFNSATIAAKALPQVTALGEALTSSDLKGRTFIVAGHTDAKGSETYNQGLSERRADAVKRFLSEKYGIETDRLLTVGYGAAKLKNSESPLAGENRRVQIVNTSDK
;
A
#
# COMPACT_ATOMS: atom_id res chain seq x y z
N MET A 1 -44.96 83.39 -28.39
CA MET A 1 -44.12 83.21 -29.58
C MET A 1 -42.91 82.38 -29.22
N THR A 2 -42.64 81.35 -30.02
CA THR A 2 -41.45 80.56 -30.24
C THR A 2 -41.27 79.34 -29.39
N ALA A 3 -41.69 78.33 -29.92
CA ALA A 3 -41.22 77.07 -30.47
C ALA A 3 -40.20 76.26 -29.59
N SER A 4 -40.79 75.18 -29.14
CA SER A 4 -40.11 73.96 -28.61
C SER A 4 -39.33 73.27 -29.69
N ARG A 5 -38.17 72.76 -29.37
CA ARG A 5 -37.47 71.69 -30.14
C ARG A 5 -37.09 70.52 -29.24
N ASN A 6 -37.87 69.48 -29.36
CA ASN A 6 -37.57 68.10 -28.87
C ASN A 6 -36.25 67.62 -29.44
N ARG A 7 -35.41 67.09 -28.58
CA ARG A 7 -34.34 66.15 -28.98
C ARG A 7 -34.50 64.85 -28.20
N LEU A 8 -34.95 63.84 -28.90
CA LEU A 8 -34.87 62.45 -28.47
C LEU A 8 -33.38 62.05 -28.35
N SER A 9 -32.94 61.64 -27.19
CA SER A 9 -31.68 60.92 -27.00
C SER A 9 -31.98 59.45 -26.79
N LEU A 10 -31.61 58.69 -27.81
CA LEU A 10 -31.71 57.24 -27.85
C LEU A 10 -30.63 56.65 -26.93
N GLY A 11 -31.00 56.15 -25.76
CA GLY A 11 -30.11 55.44 -24.83
C GLY A 11 -29.94 53.98 -25.26
N LEU A 12 -28.73 53.63 -25.71
CA LEU A 12 -28.33 52.28 -26.04
C LEU A 12 -27.98 51.56 -24.76
N ALA A 13 -28.88 50.69 -24.29
CA ALA A 13 -28.61 49.80 -23.15
C ALA A 13 -27.77 48.64 -23.61
N LEU A 14 -26.49 48.61 -23.21
CA LEU A 14 -25.58 47.46 -23.37
C LEU A 14 -25.88 46.44 -22.26
N ALA A 15 -26.62 45.39 -22.57
CA ALA A 15 -26.79 44.25 -21.69
C ALA A 15 -25.55 43.36 -21.77
N ALA A 16 -24.64 43.45 -20.77
CA ALA A 16 -23.53 42.55 -20.61
C ALA A 16 -24.04 41.21 -19.99
N ALA A 17 -24.20 40.19 -20.83
CA ALA A 17 -24.48 38.84 -20.38
C ALA A 17 -23.19 38.26 -19.78
N MET A 18 -23.08 38.23 -18.45
CA MET A 18 -22.05 37.46 -17.75
C MET A 18 -22.41 35.96 -17.82
N LEU A 19 -21.75 35.24 -18.71
CA LEU A 19 -21.78 33.78 -18.76
C LEU A 19 -20.90 33.24 -17.60
N ALA A 20 -21.51 32.90 -16.47
CA ALA A 20 -20.83 32.26 -15.37
C ALA A 20 -20.49 30.82 -15.79
N LEU A 21 -19.24 30.62 -16.17
CA LEU A 21 -18.68 29.27 -16.40
C LEU A 21 -18.48 28.60 -15.05
N SER A 22 -19.49 27.88 -14.55
CA SER A 22 -19.35 27.00 -13.37
C SER A 22 -18.48 25.81 -13.75
N ILE A 23 -17.19 25.91 -13.46
CA ILE A 23 -16.29 24.73 -13.47
C ILE A 23 -16.77 23.87 -12.31
N GLY A 24 -17.56 22.86 -12.61
CA GLY A 24 -17.94 21.81 -11.66
C GLY A 24 -16.69 21.04 -11.30
N VAL A 25 -16.11 21.35 -10.13
CA VAL A 25 -15.12 20.45 -9.50
C VAL A 25 -15.91 19.22 -9.07
N GLY A 26 -15.94 18.22 -9.95
CA GLY A 26 -16.44 16.89 -9.58
C GLY A 26 -15.61 16.36 -8.41
N PRO A 27 -16.20 15.52 -7.52
CA PRO A 27 -15.43 14.87 -6.46
C PRO A 27 -14.26 14.13 -7.13
N ALA A 28 -13.04 14.37 -6.61
CA ALA A 28 -11.87 13.65 -7.06
C ALA A 28 -12.16 12.13 -6.96
N PRO A 29 -11.85 11.33 -7.99
CA PRO A 29 -12.06 9.89 -7.92
C PRO A 29 -11.35 9.36 -6.68
N ALA A 30 -12.09 8.71 -5.79
CA ALA A 30 -11.50 7.97 -4.69
C ALA A 30 -10.52 6.98 -5.33
N ALA A 31 -9.27 6.95 -4.86
CA ALA A 31 -8.27 6.02 -5.36
C ALA A 31 -8.86 4.60 -5.31
N GLU A 32 -9.04 3.99 -6.47
CA GLU A 32 -9.64 2.66 -6.60
C GLU A 32 -8.73 1.66 -5.86
N GLN A 33 -9.31 0.89 -4.95
CA GLN A 33 -8.54 -0.09 -4.21
C GLN A 33 -8.12 -1.22 -5.16
N PRO A 34 -6.87 -1.73 -5.07
CA PRO A 34 -6.41 -2.81 -5.92
C PRO A 34 -7.32 -4.04 -5.83
N SER A 35 -7.72 -4.56 -6.97
CA SER A 35 -8.45 -5.83 -7.06
C SER A 35 -7.54 -7.02 -6.74
N ALA A 36 -8.11 -8.20 -6.53
CA ALA A 36 -7.33 -9.43 -6.35
C ALA A 36 -6.40 -9.69 -7.55
N GLN A 37 -6.84 -9.36 -8.78
CA GLN A 37 -6.02 -9.54 -9.97
C GLN A 37 -4.82 -8.57 -10.00
N ASP A 38 -5.02 -7.31 -9.62
CA ASP A 38 -3.94 -6.33 -9.53
C ASP A 38 -2.88 -6.76 -8.50
N ILE A 39 -3.34 -7.33 -7.37
CA ILE A 39 -2.45 -7.88 -6.33
C ILE A 39 -1.67 -9.08 -6.87
N ILE A 40 -2.33 -9.99 -7.59
CA ILE A 40 -1.66 -11.15 -8.22
C ILE A 40 -0.58 -10.65 -9.19
N ASP A 41 -0.90 -9.72 -10.07
CA ASP A 41 0.02 -9.24 -11.09
C ASP A 41 1.20 -8.47 -10.49
N ALA A 42 0.97 -7.70 -9.42
CA ALA A 42 2.03 -7.02 -8.68
C ALA A 42 2.96 -7.98 -7.91
N LEU A 43 2.42 -9.11 -7.42
CA LEU A 43 3.20 -10.09 -6.64
C LEU A 43 3.81 -11.21 -7.49
N LYS A 44 3.43 -11.34 -8.77
CA LYS A 44 4.11 -12.26 -9.68
C LYS A 44 5.56 -11.82 -9.89
N ALA A 45 6.48 -12.77 -9.83
CA ALA A 45 7.84 -12.49 -10.29
C ALA A 45 7.80 -12.12 -11.79
N PRO A 46 8.57 -11.11 -12.23
CA PRO A 46 8.70 -10.80 -13.66
C PRO A 46 9.04 -12.08 -14.41
N ARG A 47 8.28 -12.41 -15.45
CA ARG A 47 8.63 -13.55 -16.31
C ARG A 47 10.00 -13.26 -16.91
N MET A 48 10.99 -14.07 -16.55
CA MET A 48 12.29 -14.01 -17.20
C MET A 48 12.08 -14.28 -18.69
N THR A 49 12.26 -13.27 -19.52
CA THR A 49 12.34 -13.46 -20.96
C THR A 49 13.60 -14.30 -21.23
N ARG A 50 13.44 -15.31 -22.05
CA ARG A 50 14.49 -16.24 -22.48
C ARG A 50 15.69 -15.42 -23.00
N GLY A 51 16.76 -15.27 -22.19
CA GLY A 51 17.94 -14.49 -22.54
C GLY A 51 18.66 -13.80 -21.39
N LEU A 52 18.02 -13.57 -20.25
CA LEU A 52 18.72 -13.10 -19.04
C LEU A 52 19.00 -14.29 -18.12
N THR A 53 20.17 -14.90 -18.30
CA THR A 53 20.72 -15.84 -17.31
C THR A 53 21.08 -15.02 -16.06
N THR A 54 20.43 -15.32 -14.94
CA THR A 54 20.84 -14.80 -13.61
C THR A 54 22.31 -15.18 -13.43
N SER A 55 23.15 -14.21 -13.08
CA SER A 55 24.53 -14.55 -12.77
C SER A 55 24.60 -15.52 -11.59
N PRO A 56 25.58 -16.46 -11.55
CA PRO A 56 25.71 -17.38 -10.43
C PRO A 56 25.73 -16.68 -9.05
N ALA A 57 26.31 -15.48 -8.99
CA ALA A 57 26.33 -14.65 -7.78
C ALA A 57 24.91 -14.15 -7.38
N ALA A 58 24.06 -13.79 -8.35
CA ALA A 58 22.69 -13.39 -8.05
C ALA A 58 21.85 -14.57 -7.58
N ALA A 59 22.02 -15.76 -8.17
CA ALA A 59 21.35 -16.99 -7.74
C ALA A 59 21.78 -17.40 -6.31
N ALA A 60 23.07 -17.29 -5.99
CA ALA A 60 23.57 -17.57 -4.65
C ALA A 60 22.97 -16.61 -3.60
N ARG A 61 22.90 -15.31 -3.88
CA ARG A 61 22.26 -14.33 -2.99
C ARG A 61 20.78 -14.62 -2.78
N ALA A 62 20.03 -14.93 -3.85
CA ALA A 62 18.63 -15.31 -3.74
C ALA A 62 18.43 -16.55 -2.84
N ALA A 63 19.31 -17.55 -2.95
CA ALA A 63 19.27 -18.73 -2.10
C ALA A 63 19.60 -18.42 -0.62
N GLU A 64 20.56 -17.53 -0.36
CA GLU A 64 20.88 -17.04 0.99
C GLU A 64 19.71 -16.25 1.59
N ASP A 65 19.08 -15.37 0.80
CA ASP A 65 17.92 -14.59 1.23
C ASP A 65 16.73 -15.49 1.55
N SER A 66 16.46 -16.50 0.74
CA SER A 66 15.42 -17.51 1.02
C SER A 66 15.69 -18.26 2.31
N LYS A 67 16.91 -18.76 2.52
CA LYS A 67 17.30 -19.41 3.77
C LYS A 67 17.13 -18.50 4.97
N PHE A 68 17.53 -17.25 4.86
CA PHE A 68 17.36 -16.28 5.94
C PHE A 68 15.89 -16.08 6.30
N VAL A 69 15.01 -15.86 5.30
CA VAL A 69 13.56 -15.75 5.50
C VAL A 69 13.01 -17.01 6.17
N ASP A 70 13.45 -18.20 5.74
CA ASP A 70 13.01 -19.49 6.31
C ASP A 70 13.34 -19.62 7.80
N THR A 71 14.50 -19.10 8.26
CA THR A 71 14.86 -19.12 9.69
C THR A 71 13.95 -18.24 10.56
N LEU A 72 13.23 -17.30 9.95
CA LEU A 72 12.38 -16.32 10.65
C LEU A 72 10.88 -16.66 10.59
N ARG A 73 10.44 -17.60 9.76
CA ARG A 73 9.02 -17.87 9.46
C ARG A 73 8.12 -18.05 10.69
N ASN A 74 8.59 -18.73 11.72
CA ASN A 74 7.81 -19.02 12.92
C ASN A 74 8.14 -18.10 14.10
N ARG A 75 8.96 -17.09 13.89
CA ARG A 75 9.34 -16.14 14.93
C ARG A 75 8.30 -15.02 15.06
N PRO A 76 7.94 -14.65 16.31
CA PRO A 76 7.11 -13.48 16.53
C PRO A 76 7.80 -12.21 16.01
N THR A 77 7.06 -11.32 15.34
CA THR A 77 7.63 -10.09 14.77
C THR A 77 8.37 -9.22 15.81
N ARG A 78 7.86 -9.18 17.05
CA ARG A 78 8.49 -8.47 18.18
C ARG A 78 9.86 -9.01 18.60
N SER A 79 10.22 -10.23 18.18
CA SER A 79 11.51 -10.86 18.51
C SER A 79 12.59 -10.58 17.47
N LEU A 80 12.26 -9.89 16.38
CA LEU A 80 13.21 -9.55 15.33
C LEU A 80 14.12 -8.42 15.81
N THR A 81 15.43 -8.60 15.61
CA THR A 81 16.42 -7.54 15.88
C THR A 81 16.34 -6.43 14.82
N THR A 82 16.99 -5.30 15.07
CA THR A 82 17.07 -4.20 14.10
C THR A 82 17.78 -4.66 12.82
N GLU A 83 18.88 -5.43 12.97
CA GLU A 83 19.66 -5.94 11.84
C GLU A 83 18.84 -6.93 10.99
N GLU A 84 18.05 -7.78 11.62
CA GLU A 84 17.15 -8.71 10.93
C GLU A 84 16.08 -7.92 10.16
N ARG A 85 15.49 -6.90 10.75
CA ARG A 85 14.53 -6.02 10.07
C ARG A 85 15.14 -5.30 8.87
N GLU A 86 16.36 -4.77 9.00
CA GLU A 86 17.07 -4.15 7.89
C GLU A 86 17.39 -5.14 6.76
N LYS A 87 17.79 -6.36 7.11
CA LYS A 87 18.00 -7.41 6.10
C LYS A 87 16.71 -7.80 5.40
N ILE A 88 15.59 -7.95 6.13
CA ILE A 88 14.26 -8.18 5.56
C ILE A 88 13.89 -7.03 4.60
N ALA A 89 14.14 -5.77 4.99
CA ALA A 89 13.86 -4.61 4.14
C ALA A 89 14.69 -4.63 2.85
N SER A 90 15.97 -5.00 2.93
CA SER A 90 16.84 -5.16 1.77
C SER A 90 16.30 -6.22 0.80
N ILE A 91 15.89 -7.38 1.32
CA ILE A 91 15.27 -8.46 0.53
C ILE A 91 13.97 -7.96 -0.12
N ALA A 92 13.09 -7.30 0.65
CA ALA A 92 11.82 -6.78 0.19
C ALA A 92 11.98 -5.76 -0.96
N ASN A 93 13.05 -4.96 -0.94
CA ASN A 93 13.31 -3.98 -1.99
C ASN A 93 13.59 -4.61 -3.36
N ALA A 94 14.18 -5.79 -3.40
CA ALA A 94 14.54 -6.52 -4.62
C ALA A 94 13.45 -7.46 -5.14
N LYS A 95 12.35 -7.64 -4.41
CA LYS A 95 11.30 -8.62 -4.71
C LYS A 95 9.99 -7.96 -5.17
N PRO A 96 9.13 -8.69 -5.90
CA PRO A 96 7.78 -8.23 -6.25
C PRO A 96 6.99 -7.88 -5.00
N LYS A 97 6.35 -6.71 -4.99
CA LYS A 97 5.65 -6.20 -3.82
C LYS A 97 4.48 -5.29 -4.20
N ILE A 98 3.55 -5.15 -3.26
CA ILE A 98 2.45 -4.21 -3.35
C ILE A 98 2.24 -3.51 -2.00
N ASP A 99 1.94 -2.23 -2.03
CA ASP A 99 1.52 -1.45 -0.87
C ASP A 99 -0.01 -1.38 -0.81
N LEU A 100 -0.59 -1.77 0.32
CA LEU A 100 -2.03 -1.74 0.56
C LEU A 100 -2.33 -0.77 1.71
N GLU A 101 -3.23 0.18 1.48
CA GLU A 101 -3.70 1.10 2.52
C GLU A 101 -4.76 0.42 3.41
N ILE A 102 -4.35 -0.55 4.20
CA ILE A 102 -5.24 -1.23 5.12
C ILE A 102 -5.52 -0.32 6.31
N ASN A 103 -6.76 0.16 6.39
CA ASN A 103 -7.20 0.98 7.50
C ASN A 103 -7.50 0.13 8.73
N PHE A 104 -7.02 0.59 9.88
CA PHE A 104 -7.30 0.02 11.19
C PHE A 104 -8.14 0.99 12.01
N GLU A 105 -8.82 0.48 13.03
CA GLU A 105 -9.50 1.33 14.00
C GLU A 105 -8.49 2.27 14.69
N PHE A 106 -8.98 3.40 15.19
CA PHE A 106 -8.13 4.41 15.81
C PHE A 106 -7.31 3.79 16.95
N ASN A 107 -6.02 4.05 16.97
CA ASN A 107 -5.08 3.54 17.98
C ASN A 107 -5.12 2.01 18.18
N SER A 108 -5.43 1.25 17.12
CA SER A 108 -5.71 -0.19 17.20
C SER A 108 -5.00 -0.96 16.07
N ALA A 109 -4.92 -2.27 16.24
CA ALA A 109 -4.60 -3.24 15.20
C ALA A 109 -5.84 -3.99 14.68
N THR A 110 -7.05 -3.59 15.12
CA THR A 110 -8.30 -4.13 14.58
C THR A 110 -8.51 -3.59 13.17
N ILE A 111 -8.65 -4.47 12.19
CA ILE A 111 -8.93 -4.11 10.80
C ILE A 111 -10.29 -3.43 10.75
N ALA A 112 -10.35 -2.19 10.26
CA ALA A 112 -11.58 -1.44 10.17
C ALA A 112 -12.51 -2.06 9.11
N ALA A 113 -13.83 -1.97 9.32
CA ALA A 113 -14.82 -2.53 8.40
C ALA A 113 -14.63 -2.07 6.95
N LYS A 114 -14.23 -0.80 6.74
CA LYS A 114 -13.94 -0.25 5.41
C LYS A 114 -12.73 -0.86 4.71
N ALA A 115 -11.82 -1.52 5.44
CA ALA A 115 -10.65 -2.19 4.88
C ALA A 115 -10.91 -3.67 4.57
N LEU A 116 -12.03 -4.24 5.00
CA LEU A 116 -12.36 -5.64 4.75
C LEU A 116 -12.35 -6.02 3.25
N PRO A 117 -12.89 -5.21 2.32
CA PRO A 117 -12.81 -5.54 0.89
C PRO A 117 -11.37 -5.72 0.41
N GLN A 118 -10.45 -4.85 0.86
CA GLN A 118 -9.05 -4.90 0.44
C GLN A 118 -8.30 -6.10 1.03
N VAL A 119 -8.54 -6.43 2.30
CA VAL A 119 -7.92 -7.62 2.93
C VAL A 119 -8.53 -8.90 2.37
N THR A 120 -9.80 -8.86 1.94
CA THR A 120 -10.47 -9.94 1.21
C THR A 120 -9.81 -10.17 -0.15
N ALA A 121 -9.65 -9.11 -0.95
CA ALA A 121 -8.97 -9.19 -2.24
C ALA A 121 -7.52 -9.73 -2.09
N LEU A 122 -6.83 -9.34 -1.01
CA LEU A 122 -5.51 -9.90 -0.69
C LEU A 122 -5.60 -11.42 -0.42
N GLY A 123 -6.55 -11.87 0.40
CA GLY A 123 -6.74 -13.29 0.69
C GLY A 123 -7.03 -14.13 -0.55
N GLU A 124 -7.91 -13.64 -1.42
CA GLU A 124 -8.22 -14.24 -2.71
C GLU A 124 -6.98 -14.31 -3.62
N ALA A 125 -6.21 -13.23 -3.70
CA ALA A 125 -4.97 -13.20 -4.47
C ALA A 125 -3.95 -14.23 -3.98
N LEU A 126 -3.69 -14.30 -2.66
CA LEU A 126 -2.68 -15.20 -2.10
C LEU A 126 -3.08 -16.69 -2.15
N THR A 127 -4.36 -17.00 -2.31
CA THR A 127 -4.88 -18.36 -2.50
C THR A 127 -5.05 -18.75 -3.96
N SER A 128 -4.87 -17.82 -4.90
CA SER A 128 -4.92 -18.09 -6.33
C SER A 128 -3.90 -19.13 -6.77
N SER A 129 -4.13 -19.78 -7.92
CA SER A 129 -3.19 -20.76 -8.49
C SER A 129 -1.79 -20.20 -8.73
N ASP A 130 -1.68 -18.90 -9.01
CA ASP A 130 -0.42 -18.23 -9.31
C ASP A 130 0.46 -17.97 -8.07
N LEU A 131 -0.18 -17.80 -6.90
CA LEU A 131 0.50 -17.43 -5.66
C LEU A 131 0.40 -18.49 -4.56
N LYS A 132 -0.40 -19.54 -4.76
CA LYS A 132 -0.56 -20.65 -3.82
C LYS A 132 0.78 -21.33 -3.53
N GLY A 133 1.08 -21.61 -2.25
CA GLY A 133 2.32 -22.25 -1.84
C GLY A 133 3.52 -21.29 -1.71
N ARG A 134 3.39 -20.02 -2.10
CA ARG A 134 4.47 -19.04 -1.97
C ARG A 134 4.56 -18.46 -0.56
N THR A 135 5.72 -17.92 -0.22
CA THR A 135 5.99 -17.25 1.07
C THR A 135 5.97 -15.75 0.88
N PHE A 136 5.37 -15.05 1.84
CA PHE A 136 5.22 -13.61 1.78
C PHE A 136 5.73 -12.94 3.05
N ILE A 137 6.28 -11.73 2.90
CA ILE A 137 6.48 -10.81 4.01
C ILE A 137 5.24 -9.91 4.09
N VAL A 138 4.71 -9.75 5.29
CA VAL A 138 3.64 -8.80 5.65
C VAL A 138 4.28 -7.72 6.50
N ALA A 139 4.58 -6.57 5.90
CA ALA A 139 5.29 -5.48 6.54
C ALA A 139 4.34 -4.35 6.93
N GLY A 140 4.25 -4.05 8.23
CA GLY A 140 3.45 -2.94 8.75
C GLY A 140 4.25 -1.64 8.81
N HIS A 141 3.60 -0.54 8.44
CA HIS A 141 4.17 0.81 8.51
C HIS A 141 3.22 1.79 9.19
N THR A 142 3.76 2.83 9.81
CA THR A 142 3.02 3.97 10.35
C THR A 142 3.48 5.27 9.69
N ASP A 143 2.72 6.33 9.89
CA ASP A 143 3.24 7.68 9.72
C ASP A 143 4.18 8.04 10.89
N ALA A 144 4.80 9.22 10.83
CA ALA A 144 5.74 9.69 11.85
C ALA A 144 5.06 10.31 13.09
N LYS A 145 3.73 10.19 13.24
CA LYS A 145 3.03 10.70 14.43
C LYS A 145 3.23 9.77 15.62
N GLY A 146 3.72 10.32 16.71
CA GLY A 146 3.97 9.58 17.95
C GLY A 146 5.44 9.20 18.15
N SER A 147 5.73 8.41 19.18
CA SER A 147 7.08 7.93 19.44
C SER A 147 7.48 6.77 18.52
N GLU A 148 8.77 6.63 18.27
CA GLU A 148 9.33 5.53 17.48
C GLU A 148 8.96 4.17 18.08
N THR A 149 9.16 3.99 19.40
CA THR A 149 8.83 2.75 20.11
C THR A 149 7.34 2.39 19.97
N TYR A 150 6.47 3.39 20.11
CA TYR A 150 5.03 3.19 19.93
C TYR A 150 4.69 2.74 18.51
N ASN A 151 5.21 3.44 17.50
CA ASN A 151 4.99 3.17 16.09
C ASN A 151 5.55 1.79 15.69
N GLN A 152 6.72 1.42 16.24
CA GLN A 152 7.29 0.09 16.04
C GLN A 152 6.31 -0.99 16.52
N GLY A 153 5.87 -0.92 17.78
CA GLY A 153 4.94 -1.91 18.31
C GLY A 153 3.55 -1.89 17.64
N LEU A 154 3.08 -0.72 17.19
CA LEU A 154 1.80 -0.61 16.47
C LEU A 154 1.88 -1.29 15.10
N SER A 155 2.96 -1.04 14.35
CA SER A 155 3.16 -1.64 13.02
C SER A 155 3.30 -3.17 13.10
N GLU A 156 3.96 -3.69 14.11
CA GLU A 156 4.07 -5.13 14.39
C GLU A 156 2.69 -5.76 14.62
N ARG A 157 1.90 -5.17 15.54
CA ARG A 157 0.55 -5.68 15.82
C ARG A 157 -0.38 -5.63 14.61
N ARG A 158 -0.23 -4.62 13.73
CA ARG A 158 -1.00 -4.50 12.49
C ARG A 158 -0.63 -5.57 11.48
N ALA A 159 0.66 -5.82 11.29
CA ALA A 159 1.14 -6.91 10.43
C ALA A 159 0.61 -8.28 10.93
N ASP A 160 0.68 -8.53 12.24
CA ASP A 160 0.16 -9.76 12.86
C ASP A 160 -1.37 -9.89 12.74
N ALA A 161 -2.11 -8.78 12.78
CA ALA A 161 -3.58 -8.80 12.59
C ALA A 161 -3.94 -9.20 11.15
N VAL A 162 -3.21 -8.71 10.15
CA VAL A 162 -3.40 -9.11 8.75
C VAL A 162 -3.03 -10.58 8.56
N LYS A 163 -1.90 -11.05 9.10
CA LYS A 163 -1.51 -12.48 9.07
C LYS A 163 -2.61 -13.36 9.66
N ARG A 164 -3.13 -13.00 10.83
CA ARG A 164 -4.18 -13.75 11.52
C ARG A 164 -5.46 -13.81 10.68
N PHE A 165 -5.92 -12.68 10.14
CA PHE A 165 -7.08 -12.62 9.24
C PHE A 165 -6.92 -13.56 8.04
N LEU A 166 -5.76 -13.52 7.38
CA LEU A 166 -5.46 -14.35 6.22
C LEU A 166 -5.44 -15.85 6.57
N SER A 167 -4.86 -16.20 7.71
CA SER A 167 -4.83 -17.60 8.17
C SER A 167 -6.22 -18.12 8.55
N GLU A 168 -6.98 -17.35 9.33
CA GLU A 168 -8.29 -17.76 9.84
C GLU A 168 -9.36 -17.81 8.74
N LYS A 169 -9.34 -16.83 7.83
CA LYS A 169 -10.38 -16.67 6.81
C LYS A 169 -10.09 -17.44 5.52
N TYR A 170 -8.83 -17.57 5.14
CA TYR A 170 -8.40 -18.14 3.86
C TYR A 170 -7.58 -19.41 3.99
N GLY A 171 -7.34 -19.87 5.23
CA GLY A 171 -6.55 -21.08 5.48
C GLY A 171 -5.10 -20.99 5.03
N ILE A 172 -4.56 -19.76 4.92
CA ILE A 172 -3.15 -19.60 4.56
C ILE A 172 -2.29 -20.01 5.76
N GLU A 173 -1.38 -20.96 5.54
CA GLU A 173 -0.48 -21.46 6.57
C GLU A 173 0.34 -20.31 7.17
N THR A 174 0.43 -20.28 8.50
CA THR A 174 1.07 -19.17 9.22
C THR A 174 2.56 -19.05 8.93
N ASP A 175 3.24 -20.14 8.61
CA ASP A 175 4.65 -20.18 8.22
C ASP A 175 4.93 -19.61 6.84
N ARG A 176 3.88 -19.44 5.99
CA ARG A 176 3.97 -18.74 4.71
C ARG A 176 3.92 -17.22 4.84
N LEU A 177 3.62 -16.71 6.03
CA LEU A 177 3.45 -15.27 6.29
C LEU A 177 4.46 -14.81 7.35
N LEU A 178 5.60 -14.26 6.93
CA LEU A 178 6.55 -13.61 7.83
C LEU A 178 6.08 -12.17 8.10
N THR A 179 5.79 -11.83 9.35
CA THR A 179 5.40 -10.47 9.74
C THR A 179 6.60 -9.65 10.19
N VAL A 180 6.62 -8.36 9.83
CA VAL A 180 7.61 -7.39 10.28
C VAL A 180 6.97 -6.03 10.50
N GLY A 181 7.35 -5.32 11.55
CA GLY A 181 6.98 -3.93 11.77
C GLY A 181 8.18 -3.02 11.52
N TYR A 182 7.94 -1.92 10.84
CA TYR A 182 8.95 -0.88 10.59
C TYR A 182 8.60 0.44 11.27
N GLY A 183 7.42 0.56 11.90
CA GLY A 183 6.97 1.82 12.44
C GLY A 183 7.04 2.92 11.39
N ALA A 184 7.63 4.06 11.76
CA ALA A 184 7.91 5.19 10.87
C ALA A 184 9.32 5.15 10.26
N ALA A 185 10.14 4.11 10.52
CA ALA A 185 11.52 4.05 10.03
C ALA A 185 11.63 3.91 8.50
N LYS A 186 10.58 3.41 7.82
CA LYS A 186 10.54 3.21 6.37
C LYS A 186 9.30 3.91 5.78
N LEU A 187 9.30 5.25 5.81
CA LEU A 187 8.24 6.05 5.19
C LEU A 187 8.21 5.84 3.68
N LYS A 188 7.02 5.81 3.09
CA LYS A 188 6.83 5.83 1.64
C LYS A 188 7.08 7.23 1.08
N ASN A 189 6.60 8.23 1.81
CA ASN A 189 6.78 9.64 1.51
C ASN A 189 7.49 10.32 2.69
N SER A 190 8.80 10.50 2.57
CA SER A 190 9.63 11.16 3.58
C SER A 190 9.48 12.69 3.55
N GLU A 191 9.02 13.27 2.45
CA GLU A 191 8.77 14.72 2.35
C GLU A 191 7.49 15.11 3.10
N SER A 192 6.54 14.18 3.21
CA SER A 192 5.31 14.34 3.98
C SER A 192 5.16 13.23 5.02
N PRO A 193 5.91 13.28 6.14
CA PRO A 193 6.00 12.17 7.10
C PRO A 193 4.67 11.78 7.75
N LEU A 194 3.70 12.71 7.80
CA LEU A 194 2.36 12.49 8.37
C LEU A 194 1.31 12.08 7.33
N ALA A 195 1.69 11.95 6.06
CA ALA A 195 0.77 11.57 4.98
C ALA A 195 0.15 10.18 5.22
N GLY A 196 -1.10 10.03 4.76
CA GLY A 196 -1.87 8.79 4.90
C GLY A 196 -1.23 7.58 4.23
N GLU A 197 -0.56 7.79 3.11
CA GLU A 197 0.14 6.75 2.35
C GLU A 197 1.30 6.07 3.10
N ASN A 198 1.80 6.71 4.17
CA ASN A 198 2.79 6.10 5.07
C ASN A 198 2.14 5.02 5.95
N ARG A 199 0.84 5.10 6.24
CA ARG A 199 0.07 4.11 7.01
C ARG A 199 -0.39 3.00 6.09
N ARG A 200 0.48 2.04 5.84
CA ARG A 200 0.24 0.95 4.89
C ARG A 200 0.69 -0.40 5.43
N VAL A 201 0.22 -1.44 4.79
CA VAL A 201 0.79 -2.79 4.88
C VAL A 201 1.37 -3.13 3.51
N GLN A 202 2.64 -3.46 3.47
CA GLN A 202 3.32 -3.91 2.26
C GLN A 202 3.35 -5.43 2.26
N ILE A 203 2.98 -6.02 1.13
CA ILE A 203 3.08 -7.46 0.89
C ILE A 203 4.21 -7.69 -0.11
N VAL A 204 5.11 -8.61 0.21
CA VAL A 204 6.27 -8.92 -0.63
C VAL A 204 6.30 -10.42 -0.88
N ASN A 205 6.37 -10.83 -2.14
CA ASN A 205 6.58 -12.23 -2.48
C ASN A 205 8.07 -12.57 -2.42
N THR A 206 8.46 -13.45 -1.50
CA THR A 206 9.86 -13.84 -1.31
C THR A 206 10.26 -15.07 -2.12
N SER A 207 9.30 -15.75 -2.74
CA SER A 207 9.56 -16.95 -3.53
C SER A 207 10.12 -16.60 -4.91
N ASP A 208 11.13 -17.33 -5.35
CA ASP A 208 11.81 -17.14 -6.65
C ASP A 208 11.17 -17.93 -7.80
N LYS A 209 10.03 -18.62 -7.56
CA LYS A 209 9.35 -19.49 -8.54
C LYS A 209 7.98 -18.95 -8.90
#